data_01e1c2110be2fb66ab797fccea53426b
#
_entry.id   01e1c2110be2fb66ab797fccea53426b
#
_cell.length_a   1.000
_cell.length_b   1.000
_cell.length_c   1.000
_cell.angle_alpha   90.00
_cell.angle_beta   90.00
_cell.angle_gamma   90.00
#
_symmetry.space_group_name_H-M   'P 1'
#
loop_
_entity.id
_entity.type
_entity.pdbx_description
1 polymer ?
#
loop_
_entity_poly.entity_id
_entity_poly.type
_entity_poly.pdbx_seq_one_letter_code
_entity_poly.pdbx_strand_id
1 'polypeptide(L)'
;LWATYRQNVPTGWALAVPEKDRVCVKELLFDTEQEKTELLQNIHAFWPDKTLVYKTLPAVSGNISLGMTRLTHAPQMLQYFARLHPEVAFTLKLNDPQVPSNNGIYTIAGGNCIHTDQISGPIDSETDIPVLTQALLGYHPDSLPAPLNRLFREARPYMNLMLD
;
A
#
# COMPACT_ATOMS: atom_id res chain seq x y z
N LEU A 1 -14.95 15.52 -16.51
CA LEU A 1 -13.64 15.12 -16.97
C LEU A 1 -12.91 16.33 -17.56
N TRP A 2 -11.63 16.53 -17.16
CA TRP A 2 -10.74 17.57 -17.67
C TRP A 2 -9.49 16.90 -18.23
N ALA A 3 -8.88 17.49 -19.27
CA ALA A 3 -7.66 16.98 -19.86
C ALA A 3 -6.77 18.13 -20.30
N THR A 4 -5.46 17.95 -20.16
CA THR A 4 -4.44 18.82 -20.74
C THR A 4 -3.83 18.16 -21.96
N TYR A 5 -3.42 18.98 -22.93
CA TYR A 5 -2.85 18.51 -24.19
C TYR A 5 -1.58 19.29 -24.52
N ARG A 6 -0.59 18.57 -25.05
CA ARG A 6 0.61 19.16 -25.65
C ARG A 6 0.75 18.61 -27.06
N GLN A 7 0.75 19.49 -28.05
CA GLN A 7 0.81 19.11 -29.48
C GLN A 7 -0.23 18.04 -29.88
N ASN A 8 -1.48 18.18 -29.39
CA ASN A 8 -2.59 17.24 -29.58
C ASN A 8 -2.43 15.85 -28.92
N VAL A 9 -1.43 15.69 -28.06
CA VAL A 9 -1.27 14.48 -27.24
C VAL A 9 -1.75 14.79 -25.83
N PRO A 10 -2.64 13.97 -25.24
CA PRO A 10 -3.04 14.16 -23.84
C PRO A 10 -1.86 13.93 -22.91
N THR A 11 -1.57 14.89 -22.03
CA THR A 11 -0.47 14.86 -21.07
C THR A 11 -0.93 14.87 -19.63
N GLY A 12 -2.24 15.02 -19.42
CA GLY A 12 -2.83 14.92 -18.11
C GLY A 12 -4.35 14.86 -18.20
N TRP A 13 -4.96 14.29 -17.18
CA TRP A 13 -6.41 14.29 -17.05
C TRP A 13 -6.84 14.20 -15.58
N ALA A 14 -8.06 14.66 -15.31
CA ALA A 14 -8.66 14.60 -13.99
C ALA A 14 -10.15 14.22 -14.07
N LEU A 15 -10.57 13.35 -13.16
CA LEU A 15 -11.99 13.05 -12.91
C LEU A 15 -12.39 13.73 -11.61
N ALA A 16 -13.29 14.71 -11.69
CA ALA A 16 -13.82 15.42 -10.53
C ALA A 16 -15.32 15.22 -10.41
N VAL A 17 -15.78 14.97 -9.19
CA VAL A 17 -17.19 14.72 -8.84
C VAL A 17 -17.64 15.76 -7.84
N PRO A 18 -18.69 16.56 -8.15
CA PRO A 18 -19.23 17.53 -7.19
C PRO A 18 -20.04 16.81 -6.11
N GLU A 19 -19.80 17.21 -4.86
CA GLU A 19 -20.60 16.88 -3.68
C GLU A 19 -21.34 18.15 -3.19
N LYS A 20 -21.97 18.09 -2.03
CA LYS A 20 -22.79 19.20 -1.53
C LYS A 20 -22.01 20.52 -1.40
N ASP A 21 -20.87 20.50 -0.74
CA ASP A 21 -20.06 21.67 -0.36
C ASP A 21 -18.61 21.60 -0.89
N ARG A 22 -18.28 20.53 -1.59
CA ARG A 22 -16.94 20.30 -2.12
C ARG A 22 -16.96 19.63 -3.49
N VAL A 23 -15.82 19.65 -4.15
CA VAL A 23 -15.56 18.87 -5.36
C VAL A 23 -14.43 17.89 -5.07
N CYS A 24 -14.71 16.61 -5.20
CA CYS A 24 -13.71 15.56 -5.00
C CYS A 24 -13.06 15.18 -6.33
N VAL A 25 -11.76 15.42 -6.48
CA VAL A 25 -10.97 14.89 -7.60
C VAL A 25 -10.64 13.44 -7.29
N LYS A 26 -11.32 12.54 -7.97
CA LYS A 26 -11.20 11.08 -7.79
C LYS A 26 -9.93 10.56 -8.41
N GLU A 27 -9.58 11.08 -9.59
CA GLU A 27 -8.36 10.75 -10.32
C GLU A 27 -7.67 12.01 -10.81
N LEU A 28 -6.35 12.01 -10.77
CA LEU A 28 -5.50 13.09 -11.23
C LEU A 28 -4.20 12.51 -11.74
N LEU A 29 -4.01 12.54 -13.06
CA LEU A 29 -2.80 12.12 -13.75
C LEU A 29 -2.21 13.30 -14.50
N PHE A 30 -0.92 13.45 -14.47
CA PHE A 30 -0.20 14.56 -15.09
C PHE A 30 1.28 14.20 -15.32
N ASP A 31 1.86 14.76 -16.35
CA ASP A 31 3.28 14.62 -16.64
C ASP A 31 4.13 15.65 -15.87
N THR A 32 3.57 16.83 -15.59
CA THR A 32 4.27 17.93 -14.94
C THR A 32 3.43 18.60 -13.84
N GLU A 33 4.07 19.18 -12.82
CA GLU A 33 3.39 19.94 -11.76
C GLU A 33 2.63 21.17 -12.31
N GLN A 34 3.05 21.72 -13.45
CA GLN A 34 2.32 22.78 -14.11
C GLN A 34 0.97 22.29 -14.63
N GLU A 35 0.93 21.14 -15.31
CA GLU A 35 -0.31 20.54 -15.82
C GLU A 35 -1.27 20.15 -14.68
N LYS A 36 -0.74 19.65 -13.58
CA LYS A 36 -1.52 19.43 -12.35
C LYS A 36 -2.18 20.74 -11.88
N THR A 37 -1.41 21.81 -11.81
CA THR A 37 -1.89 23.11 -11.36
C THR A 37 -2.98 23.62 -12.30
N GLU A 38 -2.79 23.52 -13.60
CA GLU A 38 -3.78 23.91 -14.64
C GLU A 38 -5.07 23.10 -14.52
N LEU A 39 -4.98 21.76 -14.34
CA LEU A 39 -6.15 20.89 -14.13
C LEU A 39 -6.94 21.31 -12.89
N LEU A 40 -6.28 21.49 -11.76
CA LEU A 40 -6.92 21.89 -10.51
C LEU A 40 -7.55 23.29 -10.59
N GLN A 41 -6.88 24.24 -11.22
CA GLN A 41 -7.41 25.60 -11.45
C GLN A 41 -8.66 25.57 -12.34
N ASN A 42 -8.66 24.80 -13.42
CA ASN A 42 -9.80 24.66 -14.31
C ASN A 42 -11.00 23.99 -13.62
N ILE A 43 -10.75 22.97 -12.78
CA ILE A 43 -11.80 22.36 -11.98
C ILE A 43 -12.38 23.35 -10.97
N HIS A 44 -11.52 24.10 -10.28
CA HIS A 44 -11.98 25.11 -9.31
C HIS A 44 -12.73 26.27 -9.99
N ALA A 45 -12.30 26.71 -11.15
CA ALA A 45 -12.99 27.75 -11.90
C ALA A 45 -14.40 27.34 -12.35
N PHE A 46 -14.63 26.03 -12.55
CA PHE A 46 -15.95 25.51 -12.89
C PHE A 46 -16.91 25.45 -11.68
N TRP A 47 -16.37 25.29 -10.46
CA TRP A 47 -17.12 25.30 -9.19
C TRP A 47 -16.46 26.24 -8.17
N PRO A 48 -16.52 27.57 -8.39
CA PRO A 48 -15.75 28.52 -7.57
C PRO A 48 -16.18 28.58 -6.11
N ASP A 49 -17.45 28.25 -5.83
CA ASP A 49 -18.02 28.29 -4.47
C ASP A 49 -17.78 26.98 -3.67
N LYS A 50 -17.11 25.99 -4.28
CA LYS A 50 -16.88 24.70 -3.63
C LYS A 50 -15.41 24.49 -3.27
N THR A 51 -15.18 23.88 -2.12
CA THR A 51 -13.83 23.45 -1.72
C THR A 51 -13.36 22.32 -2.62
N LEU A 52 -12.18 22.49 -3.23
CA LEU A 52 -11.55 21.44 -4.03
C LEU A 52 -10.76 20.49 -3.13
N VAL A 53 -11.06 19.20 -3.22
CA VAL A 53 -10.40 18.14 -2.45
C VAL A 53 -9.81 17.13 -3.43
N TYR A 54 -8.54 16.81 -3.29
CA TYR A 54 -7.88 15.78 -4.08
C TYR A 54 -6.91 14.96 -3.22
N LYS A 55 -6.67 13.72 -3.64
CA LYS A 55 -5.69 12.85 -3.00
C LYS A 55 -4.28 13.22 -3.48
N THR A 56 -3.34 13.21 -2.57
CA THR A 56 -1.93 13.47 -2.86
C THR A 56 -1.06 12.41 -2.20
N LEU A 57 0.21 12.38 -2.57
CA LEU A 57 1.16 11.47 -1.92
C LEU A 57 1.28 11.79 -0.42
N PRO A 58 1.47 10.78 0.43
CA PRO A 58 1.52 10.94 1.89
C PRO A 58 2.52 11.98 2.41
N ALA A 59 3.58 12.25 1.65
CA ALA A 59 4.61 13.22 2.03
C ALA A 59 4.15 14.69 1.94
N VAL A 60 3.02 14.96 1.29
CA VAL A 60 2.59 16.33 0.92
C VAL A 60 1.46 16.83 1.81
N SER A 61 0.64 15.96 2.37
CA SER A 61 -0.49 16.32 3.26
C SER A 61 -0.76 15.25 4.31
N GLY A 62 -1.64 15.55 5.23
CA GLY A 62 -2.09 14.58 6.24
C GLY A 62 -2.70 13.33 5.60
N ASN A 63 -2.39 12.17 6.17
CA ASN A 63 -2.90 10.89 5.72
C ASN A 63 -4.23 10.56 6.41
N ILE A 64 -5.13 9.93 5.70
CA ILE A 64 -6.31 9.29 6.26
C ILE A 64 -6.21 7.78 6.05
N SER A 65 -6.68 6.99 7.00
CA SER A 65 -6.84 5.56 6.80
C SER A 65 -7.95 5.33 5.78
N LEU A 66 -7.59 4.73 4.64
CA LEU A 66 -8.50 4.49 3.54
C LEU A 66 -8.47 3.03 3.13
N GLY A 67 -9.33 2.24 3.73
CA GLY A 67 -9.45 0.82 3.44
C GLY A 67 -8.55 -0.07 4.30
N MET A 68 -8.75 -1.36 4.16
CA MET A 68 -8.00 -2.42 4.81
C MET A 68 -7.35 -3.30 3.76
N THR A 69 -6.11 -3.67 4.01
CA THR A 69 -5.37 -4.60 3.17
C THR A 69 -5.15 -5.89 3.94
N ARG A 70 -5.36 -7.02 3.28
CA ARG A 70 -5.12 -8.35 3.83
C ARG A 70 -4.28 -9.17 2.86
N LEU A 71 -3.29 -9.85 3.40
CA LEU A 71 -2.52 -10.84 2.67
C LEU A 71 -3.38 -12.10 2.44
N THR A 72 -3.56 -12.49 1.19
CA THR A 72 -4.38 -13.66 0.83
C THR A 72 -3.55 -14.90 0.52
N HIS A 73 -2.25 -14.75 0.20
CA HIS A 73 -1.35 -15.85 -0.14
C HIS A 73 0.03 -15.64 0.49
N ALA A 74 0.17 -16.07 1.75
CA ALA A 74 1.38 -15.86 2.54
C ALA A 74 2.62 -16.56 1.94
N PRO A 75 2.57 -17.83 1.44
CA PRO A 75 3.74 -18.49 0.88
C PRO A 75 4.39 -17.70 -0.26
N GLN A 76 3.59 -17.19 -1.18
CA GLN A 76 4.09 -16.44 -2.33
C GLN A 76 4.71 -15.10 -1.93
N MET A 77 4.07 -14.39 -1.02
CA MET A 77 4.57 -13.09 -0.55
C MET A 77 5.84 -13.23 0.27
N LEU A 78 5.93 -14.24 1.13
CA LEU A 78 7.15 -14.50 1.89
C LEU A 78 8.30 -15.00 1.00
N GLN A 79 8.00 -15.77 -0.04
CA GLN A 79 9.01 -16.14 -1.05
C GLN A 79 9.48 -14.90 -1.84
N TYR A 80 8.58 -13.97 -2.17
CA TYR A 80 8.95 -12.72 -2.83
C TYR A 80 9.81 -11.85 -1.91
N PHE A 81 9.42 -11.71 -0.64
CA PHE A 81 10.21 -11.02 0.37
C PHE A 81 11.60 -11.61 0.52
N ALA A 82 11.71 -12.94 0.64
CA ALA A 82 12.99 -13.64 0.76
C ALA A 82 13.94 -13.33 -0.41
N ARG A 83 13.42 -13.32 -1.64
CA ARG A 83 14.22 -12.97 -2.84
C ARG A 83 14.74 -11.55 -2.84
N LEU A 84 13.94 -10.60 -2.33
CA LEU A 84 14.36 -9.20 -2.23
C LEU A 84 15.35 -8.96 -1.09
N HIS A 85 15.34 -9.84 -0.07
CA HIS A 85 16.14 -9.72 1.14
C HIS A 85 16.90 -11.02 1.44
N PRO A 86 17.84 -11.43 0.56
CA PRO A 86 18.56 -12.70 0.71
C PRO A 86 19.45 -12.77 1.98
N GLU A 87 19.77 -11.63 2.56
CA GLU A 87 20.53 -11.51 3.81
C GLU A 87 19.71 -11.83 5.05
N VAL A 88 18.37 -11.84 4.94
CA VAL A 88 17.47 -12.06 6.07
C VAL A 88 17.28 -13.57 6.30
N ALA A 89 17.38 -13.99 7.57
CA ALA A 89 17.08 -15.35 8.00
C ALA A 89 16.25 -15.34 9.27
N PHE A 90 15.08 -15.99 9.23
CA PHE A 90 14.21 -16.20 10.40
C PHE A 90 13.17 -17.28 10.14
N THR A 91 12.59 -17.80 11.23
CA THR A 91 11.50 -18.77 11.19
C THR A 91 10.25 -18.18 11.83
N LEU A 92 9.16 -18.18 11.05
CA LEU A 92 7.87 -17.63 11.43
C LEU A 92 6.82 -18.73 11.51
N LYS A 93 6.04 -18.77 12.59
CA LYS A 93 4.79 -19.55 12.64
C LYS A 93 3.62 -18.60 12.39
N LEU A 94 2.82 -18.91 11.37
CA LEU A 94 1.69 -18.10 10.94
C LEU A 94 0.36 -18.80 11.25
N ASN A 95 -0.57 -18.01 11.78
CA ASN A 95 -1.95 -18.42 12.00
C ASN A 95 -2.92 -17.57 11.19
N ASP A 96 -3.72 -18.20 10.34
CA ASP A 96 -4.78 -17.60 9.54
C ASP A 96 -6.08 -18.41 9.65
N PRO A 97 -7.02 -17.97 10.47
CA PRO A 97 -8.28 -18.71 10.64
C PRO A 97 -9.22 -18.63 9.43
N GLN A 98 -8.99 -17.68 8.51
CA GLN A 98 -9.85 -17.49 7.33
C GLN A 98 -9.32 -18.18 6.07
N VAL A 99 -8.00 -18.34 5.96
CA VAL A 99 -7.35 -18.99 4.81
C VAL A 99 -6.40 -20.07 5.35
N PRO A 100 -6.90 -21.30 5.58
CA PRO A 100 -6.11 -22.36 6.19
C PRO A 100 -4.81 -22.71 5.47
N SER A 101 -4.74 -22.50 4.15
CA SER A 101 -3.53 -22.72 3.36
C SER A 101 -2.38 -21.76 3.67
N ASN A 102 -2.65 -20.68 4.41
CA ASN A 102 -1.62 -19.79 4.92
C ASN A 102 -1.02 -20.24 6.25
N ASN A 103 -1.67 -21.18 6.96
CA ASN A 103 -1.15 -21.66 8.24
C ASN A 103 0.12 -22.48 8.02
N GLY A 104 1.01 -22.43 9.00
CA GLY A 104 2.22 -23.25 9.01
C GLY A 104 3.46 -22.49 9.46
N ILE A 105 4.59 -23.11 9.23
CA ILE A 105 5.90 -22.60 9.59
C ILE A 105 6.62 -22.22 8.33
N TYR A 106 7.14 -21.01 8.30
CA TYR A 106 7.87 -20.42 7.22
C TYR A 106 9.32 -20.19 7.63
N THR A 107 10.25 -20.90 7.01
CA THR A 107 11.68 -20.69 7.23
C THR A 107 12.24 -19.89 6.05
N ILE A 108 12.74 -18.70 6.33
CA ILE A 108 13.30 -17.77 5.36
C ILE A 108 14.81 -17.76 5.57
N ALA A 109 15.57 -18.06 4.52
CA ALA A 109 17.03 -17.99 4.51
C ALA A 109 17.58 -18.01 3.08
N GLY A 110 18.65 -17.24 2.84
CA GLY A 110 19.38 -17.27 1.57
C GLY A 110 18.52 -16.99 0.34
N GLY A 111 17.53 -16.11 0.45
CA GLY A 111 16.63 -15.76 -0.65
C GLY A 111 15.50 -16.75 -0.92
N ASN A 112 15.32 -17.76 -0.06
CA ASN A 112 14.29 -18.78 -0.16
C ASN A 112 13.34 -18.76 1.02
N CYS A 113 12.11 -19.21 0.78
CA CYS A 113 11.11 -19.43 1.80
C CYS A 113 10.59 -20.86 1.70
N ILE A 114 10.77 -21.64 2.78
CA ILE A 114 10.26 -23.01 2.90
C ILE A 114 9.03 -22.96 3.79
N HIS A 115 7.92 -23.50 3.29
CA HIS A 115 6.66 -23.63 4.03
C HIS A 115 6.44 -25.09 4.44
N THR A 116 6.13 -25.34 5.71
CA THR A 116 5.89 -26.69 6.26
C THR A 116 4.93 -26.63 7.44
N ASP A 117 4.26 -27.74 7.71
CA ASP A 117 3.44 -27.90 8.92
C ASP A 117 4.24 -28.50 10.10
N GLN A 118 5.50 -28.90 9.88
CA GLN A 118 6.32 -29.54 10.88
C GLN A 118 7.34 -28.56 11.48
N ILE A 119 7.43 -28.55 12.80
CA ILE A 119 8.44 -27.80 13.53
C ILE A 119 9.77 -28.56 13.46
N SER A 120 10.76 -27.99 12.76
CA SER A 120 12.09 -28.59 12.62
C SER A 120 13.20 -27.82 13.35
N GLY A 121 12.85 -26.73 14.05
CA GLY A 121 13.82 -25.86 14.75
C GLY A 121 13.16 -24.80 15.61
N PRO A 122 13.92 -23.86 16.15
CA PRO A 122 13.38 -22.74 16.90
C PRO A 122 12.50 -21.87 16.03
N ILE A 123 11.42 -21.32 16.62
CA ILE A 123 10.53 -20.34 15.99
C ILE A 123 10.91 -18.96 16.53
N ASP A 124 11.30 -18.05 15.66
CA ASP A 124 11.69 -16.70 16.04
C ASP A 124 10.47 -15.81 16.35
N SER A 125 9.36 -16.05 15.66
CA SER A 125 8.12 -15.33 15.90
C SER A 125 6.89 -16.19 15.59
N GLU A 126 5.85 -16.01 16.39
CA GLU A 126 4.50 -16.51 16.10
C GLU A 126 3.59 -15.30 15.88
N THR A 127 2.83 -15.28 14.78
CA THR A 127 2.02 -14.13 14.40
C THR A 127 0.76 -14.53 13.63
N ASP A 128 -0.12 -13.56 13.43
CA ASP A 128 -1.31 -13.68 12.59
C ASP A 128 -1.17 -12.91 11.28
N ILE A 129 -2.13 -13.08 10.38
CA ILE A 129 -2.15 -12.42 9.07
C ILE A 129 -2.19 -10.89 9.15
N PRO A 130 -2.97 -10.24 10.01
CA PRO A 130 -2.94 -8.79 10.18
C PRO A 130 -1.55 -8.26 10.48
N VAL A 131 -0.87 -8.84 11.44
CA VAL A 131 0.49 -8.43 11.85
C VAL A 131 1.50 -8.69 10.73
N LEU A 132 1.43 -9.86 10.08
CA LEU A 132 2.30 -10.14 8.92
C LEU A 132 2.04 -9.19 7.75
N THR A 133 0.78 -8.87 7.46
CA THR A 133 0.41 -7.90 6.42
C THR A 133 0.98 -6.52 6.73
N GLN A 134 0.86 -6.07 7.97
CA GLN A 134 1.42 -4.82 8.46
C GLN A 134 2.95 -4.79 8.27
N ALA A 135 3.63 -5.87 8.65
CA ALA A 135 5.07 -6.03 8.53
C ALA A 135 5.54 -5.93 7.06
N LEU A 136 4.95 -6.75 6.18
CA LEU A 136 5.32 -6.81 4.76
C LEU A 136 5.08 -5.50 4.02
N LEU A 137 4.07 -4.73 4.43
CA LEU A 137 3.78 -3.41 3.88
C LEU A 137 4.62 -2.29 4.54
N GLY A 138 5.39 -2.60 5.58
CA GLY A 138 6.19 -1.61 6.31
C GLY A 138 5.34 -0.53 7.00
N TYR A 139 4.12 -0.87 7.40
CA TYR A 139 3.21 0.07 8.05
C TYR A 139 3.42 0.05 9.56
N HIS A 140 3.92 1.17 10.13
CA HIS A 140 4.23 1.31 11.55
C HIS A 140 5.03 0.14 12.13
N PRO A 141 6.22 -0.18 11.61
CA PRO A 141 7.00 -1.36 12.02
C PRO A 141 7.38 -1.33 13.50
N ASP A 142 7.55 -0.14 14.09
CA ASP A 142 7.87 0.02 15.51
C ASP A 142 6.79 -0.52 16.46
N SER A 143 5.55 -0.65 15.98
CA SER A 143 4.44 -1.25 16.73
C SER A 143 4.39 -2.78 16.66
N LEU A 144 5.25 -3.41 15.83
CA LEU A 144 5.28 -4.85 15.65
C LEU A 144 6.05 -5.56 16.77
N PRO A 145 5.68 -6.81 17.11
CA PRO A 145 6.47 -7.61 18.05
C PRO A 145 7.85 -7.95 17.48
N ALA A 146 8.84 -8.09 18.36
CA ALA A 146 10.14 -8.61 17.95
C ALA A 146 10.03 -10.08 17.46
N PRO A 147 10.79 -10.50 16.44
CA PRO A 147 11.79 -9.73 15.72
C PRO A 147 11.26 -8.93 14.52
N LEU A 148 9.94 -8.99 14.22
CA LEU A 148 9.34 -8.40 13.01
C LEU A 148 9.63 -6.89 12.89
N ASN A 149 9.62 -6.17 14.00
CA ASN A 149 9.95 -4.73 14.04
C ASN A 149 11.38 -4.38 13.56
N ARG A 150 12.27 -5.36 13.53
CA ARG A 150 13.66 -5.18 13.09
C ARG A 150 13.92 -5.72 11.69
N LEU A 151 13.12 -6.70 11.27
CA LEU A 151 13.26 -7.38 9.98
C LEU A 151 12.61 -6.58 8.86
N PHE A 152 11.51 -5.86 9.16
CA PHE A 152 10.77 -5.10 8.18
C PHE A 152 11.00 -3.60 8.38
N ARG A 153 11.35 -2.91 7.29
CA ARG A 153 11.61 -1.48 7.31
C ARG A 153 10.32 -0.69 7.16
N GLU A 154 10.30 0.51 7.74
CA GLU A 154 9.22 1.44 7.50
C GLU A 154 9.09 1.73 6.00
N ALA A 155 7.90 1.52 5.49
CA ALA A 155 7.48 1.97 4.18
C ALA A 155 6.21 2.80 4.35
N ARG A 156 5.88 3.59 3.34
CA ARG A 156 4.64 4.36 3.30
C ARG A 156 3.76 3.78 2.20
N PRO A 157 3.05 2.69 2.47
CA PRO A 157 2.21 2.07 1.47
C PRO A 157 1.16 3.07 1.02
N TYR A 158 1.11 3.29 -0.28
CA TYR A 158 0.13 4.15 -0.92
C TYR A 158 -0.82 3.30 -1.74
N MET A 159 -2.10 3.47 -1.51
CA MET A 159 -3.14 2.81 -2.28
C MET A 159 -4.06 3.88 -2.86
N ASN A 160 -4.09 3.95 -4.19
CA ASN A 160 -5.06 4.78 -4.90
C ASN A 160 -6.30 3.92 -5.17
N LEU A 161 -7.28 4.01 -4.29
CA LEU A 161 -8.57 3.38 -4.49
C LEU A 161 -9.53 4.41 -5.09
N MET A 162 -10.06 4.08 -6.26
CA MET A 162 -11.30 4.71 -6.74
C MET A 162 -12.45 4.07 -5.94
N LEU A 163 -13.10 4.87 -5.14
CA LEU A 163 -14.36 4.49 -4.50
C LEU A 163 -15.46 5.10 -5.34
N ASP A 164 -16.27 4.24 -5.93
CA ASP A 164 -17.50 4.62 -6.61
C ASP A 164 -18.54 5.17 -5.62
#